data_456011579546deb099e4c267d660f446
#
_entry.id   456011579546deb099e4c267d660f446
#
_cell.length_a   1.000
_cell.length_b   1.000
_cell.length_c   1.000
_cell.angle_alpha   90.00
_cell.angle_beta   90.00
_cell.angle_gamma   90.00
#
_symmetry.space_group_name_H-M   'P 1'
#
loop_
_entity.id
_entity.type
_entity.pdbx_description
1 polymer ?
#
loop_
_entity_poly.entity_id
_entity_poly.type
_entity_poly.pdbx_seq_one_letter_code
_entity_poly.pdbx_strand_id
1 'polypeptide(L)'
;MSARHAIVIGAGAGGLSASIDLARAGFQVTLLERGNAPGGKLHTRAVDDREVDGGPTVLTMRSIFEQLFADAGACLNDRLTLLESPIIARHAWSHGGVLDLYPDAKRSRQSIEDFAGTDNAAGFERFYSQSARIHQTLSETFMTASKPDPVTLVGRVLRQHHPSSLMAARPAPNLWRALGGFFSDERLRQLFARYATYVGSSPLSTPATLMLIAHVELEGVWLVDGGMHRLAAAMADLGRELGIDLHLNTHVSEVLVKGGKACGVRLEDGTSLPADVVVFNGDTNALATGQLGNEAMRAVKPRSVEQRGLSALTWCIKGSSSGFSLDHHNVFFEADYPSEFN
;
A
#
# COMPACT_ATOMS: atom_id res chain seq x y z
N MET A 1 -30.98 21.69 6.65
CA MET A 1 -30.07 21.82 5.48
C MET A 1 -30.02 20.44 4.84
N SER A 2 -30.15 20.32 3.51
CA SER A 2 -29.93 19.03 2.84
C SER A 2 -28.50 18.56 3.06
N ALA A 3 -28.31 17.23 3.23
CA ALA A 3 -26.96 16.68 3.33
C ALA A 3 -26.18 17.04 2.05
N ARG A 4 -24.88 17.37 2.20
CA ARG A 4 -23.99 17.59 1.06
C ARG A 4 -23.75 16.29 0.33
N HIS A 5 -23.72 16.33 -1.00
CA HIS A 5 -23.49 15.16 -1.83
C HIS A 5 -22.03 15.03 -2.24
N ALA A 6 -21.44 13.87 -2.02
CA ALA A 6 -20.09 13.52 -2.46
C ALA A 6 -20.14 12.36 -3.48
N ILE A 7 -19.41 12.51 -4.59
CA ILE A 7 -19.18 11.42 -5.54
C ILE A 7 -17.73 10.96 -5.37
N VAL A 8 -17.54 9.66 -5.19
CA VAL A 8 -16.23 9.01 -5.17
C VAL A 8 -16.07 8.16 -6.44
N ILE A 9 -14.98 8.37 -7.17
CA ILE A 9 -14.67 7.68 -8.42
C ILE A 9 -13.62 6.61 -8.13
N GLY A 10 -13.99 5.34 -8.28
CA GLY A 10 -13.16 4.16 -8.06
C GLY A 10 -13.36 3.52 -6.69
N ALA A 11 -13.85 2.28 -6.67
CA ALA A 11 -14.10 1.47 -5.47
C ALA A 11 -12.89 0.59 -5.09
N GLY A 12 -11.66 1.05 -5.29
CA GLY A 12 -10.47 0.46 -4.67
C GLY A 12 -10.46 0.73 -3.16
N ALA A 13 -9.51 0.12 -2.41
CA ALA A 13 -9.44 0.26 -0.95
C ALA A 13 -9.49 1.73 -0.47
N GLY A 14 -8.74 2.62 -1.13
CA GLY A 14 -8.75 4.05 -0.79
C GLY A 14 -10.09 4.74 -1.06
N GLY A 15 -10.80 4.40 -2.16
CA GLY A 15 -12.12 4.96 -2.47
C GLY A 15 -13.19 4.45 -1.51
N LEU A 16 -13.14 3.17 -1.16
CA LEU A 16 -14.02 2.58 -0.15
C LEU A 16 -13.81 3.25 1.21
N SER A 17 -12.55 3.41 1.65
CA SER A 17 -12.23 4.11 2.91
C SER A 17 -12.73 5.55 2.90
N ALA A 18 -12.45 6.30 1.82
CA ALA A 18 -12.90 7.68 1.70
C ALA A 18 -14.44 7.79 1.70
N SER A 19 -15.13 6.84 1.07
CA SER A 19 -16.61 6.79 1.06
C SER A 19 -17.18 6.55 2.45
N ILE A 20 -16.59 5.61 3.21
CA ILE A 20 -16.99 5.32 4.60
C ILE A 20 -16.80 6.57 5.47
N ASP A 21 -15.63 7.23 5.39
CA ASP A 21 -15.37 8.43 6.18
C ASP A 21 -16.29 9.60 5.82
N LEU A 22 -16.60 9.79 4.54
CA LEU A 22 -17.54 10.82 4.08
C LEU A 22 -18.96 10.54 4.57
N ALA A 23 -19.44 9.28 4.51
CA ALA A 23 -20.75 8.91 5.01
C ALA A 23 -20.85 9.17 6.52
N ARG A 24 -19.82 8.79 7.29
CA ARG A 24 -19.73 9.10 8.74
C ARG A 24 -19.71 10.60 9.03
N ALA A 25 -19.12 11.39 8.13
CA ALA A 25 -19.12 12.86 8.24
C ALA A 25 -20.47 13.50 7.82
N GLY A 26 -21.49 12.70 7.50
CA GLY A 26 -22.86 13.16 7.19
C GLY A 26 -23.07 13.55 5.71
N PHE A 27 -22.18 13.14 4.81
CA PHE A 27 -22.42 13.29 3.37
C PHE A 27 -23.34 12.19 2.85
N GLN A 28 -24.18 12.53 1.89
CA GLN A 28 -24.75 11.55 0.98
C GLN A 28 -23.66 11.13 0.00
N VAL A 29 -23.33 9.85 -0.09
CA VAL A 29 -22.19 9.36 -0.89
C VAL A 29 -22.67 8.47 -2.02
N THR A 30 -22.23 8.80 -3.25
CA THR A 30 -22.33 7.92 -4.41
C THR A 30 -20.94 7.45 -4.77
N LEU A 31 -20.72 6.13 -4.80
CA LEU A 31 -19.44 5.50 -5.16
C LEU A 31 -19.57 4.83 -6.52
N LEU A 32 -18.77 5.30 -7.49
CA LEU A 32 -18.82 4.84 -8.88
C LEU A 32 -17.61 3.99 -9.22
N GLU A 33 -17.83 2.77 -9.68
CA GLU A 33 -16.77 1.83 -10.07
C GLU A 33 -17.04 1.32 -11.51
N ARG A 34 -16.02 1.42 -12.36
CA ARG A 34 -16.11 0.94 -13.75
C ARG A 34 -16.09 -0.58 -13.86
N GLY A 35 -15.50 -1.27 -12.90
CA GLY A 35 -15.45 -2.73 -12.84
C GLY A 35 -16.76 -3.35 -12.37
N ASN A 36 -16.85 -4.66 -12.50
CA ASN A 36 -18.01 -5.45 -12.06
C ASN A 36 -17.94 -5.83 -10.56
N ALA A 37 -16.86 -5.47 -9.86
CA ALA A 37 -16.67 -5.72 -8.44
C ALA A 37 -15.86 -4.59 -7.79
N PRO A 38 -16.05 -4.31 -6.49
CA PRO A 38 -15.19 -3.41 -5.75
C PRO A 38 -13.82 -4.07 -5.50
N GLY A 39 -12.80 -3.25 -5.18
CA GLY A 39 -11.49 -3.72 -4.76
C GLY A 39 -10.32 -3.10 -5.52
N GLY A 40 -10.51 -2.77 -6.79
CA GLY A 40 -9.43 -2.24 -7.61
C GLY A 40 -8.27 -3.24 -7.74
N LYS A 41 -7.13 -2.98 -7.06
CA LYS A 41 -5.99 -3.91 -7.01
C LYS A 41 -6.24 -5.13 -6.12
N LEU A 42 -7.21 -5.09 -5.21
CA LEU A 42 -7.70 -6.23 -4.41
C LEU A 42 -8.73 -7.02 -5.24
N HIS A 43 -8.29 -7.69 -6.28
CA HIS A 43 -9.15 -8.45 -7.18
C HIS A 43 -8.65 -9.87 -7.35
N THR A 44 -9.54 -10.77 -7.73
CA THR A 44 -9.21 -12.14 -8.11
C THR A 44 -9.16 -12.32 -9.62
N ARG A 45 -8.49 -13.38 -10.04
CA ARG A 45 -8.53 -13.90 -11.41
C ARG A 45 -8.87 -15.38 -11.36
N ALA A 46 -9.82 -15.78 -12.19
CA ALA A 46 -10.11 -17.20 -12.37
C ALA A 46 -8.99 -17.86 -13.17
N VAL A 47 -8.46 -18.96 -12.62
CA VAL A 47 -7.51 -19.85 -13.30
C VAL A 47 -8.07 -21.26 -13.15
N ASP A 48 -8.62 -21.81 -14.21
CA ASP A 48 -9.43 -23.02 -14.23
C ASP A 48 -10.60 -22.96 -13.21
N ASP A 49 -10.58 -23.85 -12.21
CA ASP A 49 -11.57 -23.99 -11.15
C ASP A 49 -11.23 -23.19 -9.87
N ARG A 50 -10.19 -22.36 -9.89
CA ARG A 50 -9.71 -21.61 -8.74
C ARG A 50 -9.75 -20.11 -8.99
N GLU A 51 -10.06 -19.35 -7.94
CA GLU A 51 -9.79 -17.93 -7.89
C GLU A 51 -8.46 -17.67 -7.20
N VAL A 52 -7.64 -16.82 -7.80
CA VAL A 52 -6.31 -16.44 -7.32
C VAL A 52 -6.26 -14.92 -7.16
N ASP A 53 -5.66 -14.44 -6.09
CA ASP A 53 -5.44 -13.01 -5.92
C ASP A 53 -4.58 -12.45 -7.06
N GLY A 54 -5.10 -11.46 -7.77
CA GLY A 54 -4.43 -10.82 -8.91
C GLY A 54 -3.63 -9.58 -8.53
N GLY A 55 -3.54 -9.28 -7.24
CA GLY A 55 -2.81 -8.14 -6.67
C GLY A 55 -2.13 -8.52 -5.36
N PRO A 56 -2.25 -7.71 -4.29
CA PRO A 56 -1.72 -8.05 -2.97
C PRO A 56 -2.28 -9.37 -2.46
N THR A 57 -1.42 -10.21 -1.89
CA THR A 57 -1.76 -11.54 -1.35
C THR A 57 -1.76 -11.61 0.17
N VAL A 58 -1.31 -10.54 0.82
CA VAL A 58 -1.16 -10.44 2.28
C VAL A 58 -1.64 -9.09 2.79
N LEU A 59 -2.14 -9.08 4.01
CA LEU A 59 -2.54 -7.88 4.74
C LEU A 59 -1.44 -7.49 5.73
N THR A 60 -1.01 -6.25 5.66
CA THR A 60 -0.19 -5.57 6.68
C THR A 60 -0.99 -4.42 7.29
N MET A 61 -0.48 -3.81 8.36
CA MET A 61 -1.13 -2.65 9.01
C MET A 61 -2.61 -2.92 9.36
N ARG A 62 -2.89 -4.10 9.87
CA ARG A 62 -4.22 -4.58 10.24
C ARG A 62 -4.99 -3.57 11.10
N SER A 63 -4.30 -2.90 12.03
CA SER A 63 -4.88 -1.91 12.94
C SER A 63 -5.56 -0.74 12.23
N ILE A 64 -5.11 -0.36 11.03
CA ILE A 64 -5.74 0.72 10.24
C ILE A 64 -7.13 0.30 9.76
N PHE A 65 -7.27 -0.94 9.31
CA PHE A 65 -8.59 -1.47 8.91
C PHE A 65 -9.48 -1.71 10.11
N GLU A 66 -8.94 -2.24 11.22
CA GLU A 66 -9.70 -2.38 12.48
C GLU A 66 -10.25 -1.02 12.95
N GLN A 67 -9.42 0.03 12.88
CA GLN A 67 -9.85 1.39 13.25
C GLN A 67 -10.94 1.92 12.30
N LEU A 68 -10.80 1.72 10.97
CA LEU A 68 -11.81 2.14 9.99
C LEU A 68 -13.19 1.50 10.30
N PHE A 69 -13.20 0.20 10.59
CA PHE A 69 -14.43 -0.52 10.93
C PHE A 69 -14.97 -0.06 12.28
N ALA A 70 -14.14 0.05 13.31
CA ALA A 70 -14.53 0.52 14.64
C ALA A 70 -15.11 1.93 14.62
N ASP A 71 -14.50 2.82 13.89
CA ASP A 71 -14.98 4.18 13.67
C ASP A 71 -16.35 4.24 12.99
N ALA A 72 -16.68 3.25 12.20
CA ALA A 72 -17.98 3.08 11.56
C ALA A 72 -18.98 2.26 12.40
N GLY A 73 -18.63 1.92 13.65
CA GLY A 73 -19.49 1.17 14.57
C GLY A 73 -19.53 -0.34 14.29
N ALA A 74 -18.56 -0.89 13.56
CA ALA A 74 -18.45 -2.29 13.18
C ALA A 74 -17.14 -2.92 13.69
N CYS A 75 -17.04 -4.24 13.61
CA CYS A 75 -15.83 -4.98 13.96
C CYS A 75 -15.30 -5.72 12.71
N LEU A 76 -14.02 -5.52 12.37
CA LEU A 76 -13.39 -6.17 11.22
C LEU A 76 -13.40 -7.70 11.36
N ASN A 77 -13.14 -8.21 12.58
CA ASN A 77 -13.09 -9.64 12.85
C ASN A 77 -14.44 -10.36 12.76
N ASP A 78 -15.57 -9.61 12.83
CA ASP A 78 -16.89 -10.18 12.59
C ASP A 78 -17.18 -10.38 11.09
N ARG A 79 -16.38 -9.77 10.23
CA ARG A 79 -16.55 -9.77 8.76
C ARG A 79 -15.51 -10.62 8.04
N LEU A 80 -14.32 -10.77 8.63
CA LEU A 80 -13.18 -11.44 8.02
C LEU A 80 -12.46 -12.34 9.01
N THR A 81 -12.08 -13.51 8.56
CA THR A 81 -11.12 -14.37 9.26
C THR A 81 -9.71 -13.97 8.82
N LEU A 82 -8.92 -13.46 9.76
CA LEU A 82 -7.53 -13.08 9.53
C LEU A 82 -6.61 -14.09 10.21
N LEU A 83 -5.76 -14.73 9.44
CA LEU A 83 -4.79 -15.73 9.89
C LEU A 83 -3.41 -15.09 9.89
N GLU A 84 -2.75 -15.07 11.03
CA GLU A 84 -1.36 -14.60 11.11
C GLU A 84 -0.45 -15.56 10.34
N SER A 85 0.39 -15.03 9.45
CA SER A 85 1.35 -15.83 8.71
C SER A 85 2.52 -16.24 9.60
N PRO A 86 2.83 -17.54 9.74
CA PRO A 86 3.95 -18.00 10.57
C PRO A 86 5.31 -17.61 9.98
N ILE A 87 5.37 -17.40 8.67
CA ILE A 87 6.54 -16.92 7.92
C ILE A 87 6.10 -15.68 7.14
N ILE A 88 6.77 -14.56 7.34
CA ILE A 88 6.50 -13.32 6.60
C ILE A 88 6.75 -13.53 5.11
N ALA A 89 7.94 -14.05 4.78
CA ALA A 89 8.32 -14.41 3.43
C ALA A 89 9.52 -15.36 3.44
N ARG A 90 9.54 -16.28 2.51
CA ARG A 90 10.68 -17.13 2.17
C ARG A 90 11.47 -16.49 1.04
N HIS A 91 12.75 -16.30 1.25
CA HIS A 91 13.65 -15.67 0.29
C HIS A 91 14.62 -16.70 -0.26
N ALA A 92 14.84 -16.66 -1.57
CA ALA A 92 15.79 -17.55 -2.24
C ALA A 92 16.59 -16.80 -3.31
N TRP A 93 17.81 -17.26 -3.56
CA TRP A 93 18.72 -16.67 -4.54
C TRP A 93 19.12 -17.67 -5.59
N SER A 94 19.27 -17.24 -6.84
CA SER A 94 19.66 -18.09 -7.98
C SER A 94 21.01 -18.77 -7.77
N HIS A 95 21.92 -18.14 -7.04
CA HIS A 95 23.25 -18.67 -6.69
C HIS A 95 23.29 -19.44 -5.36
N GLY A 96 22.10 -19.73 -4.78
CA GLY A 96 21.92 -20.56 -3.60
C GLY A 96 21.65 -19.81 -2.31
N GLY A 97 21.02 -20.53 -1.41
CA GLY A 97 20.59 -20.05 -0.10
C GLY A 97 19.08 -19.80 -0.03
N VAL A 98 18.51 -20.17 1.12
CA VAL A 98 17.11 -19.90 1.48
C VAL A 98 17.07 -19.30 2.86
N LEU A 99 16.28 -18.23 3.03
CA LEU A 99 16.11 -17.52 4.29
C LEU A 99 14.63 -17.24 4.53
N ASP A 100 14.11 -17.65 5.66
CA ASP A 100 12.78 -17.29 6.12
C ASP A 100 12.84 -16.13 7.09
N LEU A 101 12.00 -15.11 6.87
CA LEU A 101 11.72 -14.07 7.87
C LEU A 101 10.43 -14.40 8.62
N TYR A 102 10.43 -14.10 9.91
CA TYR A 102 9.34 -14.39 10.84
C TYR A 102 8.82 -13.09 11.48
N PRO A 103 7.54 -13.04 11.93
CA PRO A 103 7.03 -11.93 12.75
C PRO A 103 7.82 -11.79 14.07
N ASP A 104 8.28 -12.92 14.63
CA ASP A 104 9.17 -12.92 15.79
C ASP A 104 10.58 -12.48 15.37
N ALA A 105 10.99 -11.29 15.82
CA ALA A 105 12.29 -10.73 15.52
C ALA A 105 13.47 -11.60 16.02
N LYS A 106 13.29 -12.39 17.12
CA LYS A 106 14.33 -13.30 17.60
C LYS A 106 14.51 -14.49 16.66
N ARG A 107 13.40 -15.03 16.13
CA ARG A 107 13.46 -16.10 15.14
C ARG A 107 14.08 -15.61 13.84
N SER A 108 13.71 -14.41 13.36
CA SER A 108 14.32 -13.78 12.19
C SER A 108 15.82 -13.55 12.38
N ARG A 109 16.22 -13.09 13.56
CA ARG A 109 17.65 -12.94 13.93
C ARG A 109 18.38 -14.27 13.85
N GLN A 110 17.81 -15.34 14.43
CA GLN A 110 18.42 -16.67 14.39
C GLN A 110 18.53 -17.21 12.96
N SER A 111 17.48 -17.06 12.16
CA SER A 111 17.48 -17.43 10.74
C SER A 111 18.59 -16.71 9.96
N ILE A 112 18.81 -15.42 10.24
CA ILE A 112 19.89 -14.62 9.62
C ILE A 112 21.27 -15.07 10.13
N GLU A 113 21.41 -15.43 11.42
CA GLU A 113 22.65 -15.94 11.99
C GLU A 113 23.07 -17.25 11.31
N ASP A 114 22.12 -18.17 11.19
CA ASP A 114 22.34 -19.48 10.53
C ASP A 114 22.69 -19.32 9.03
N PHE A 115 22.12 -18.29 8.39
CA PHE A 115 22.30 -18.03 6.96
C PHE A 115 23.58 -17.26 6.63
N ALA A 116 23.93 -16.23 7.42
CA ALA A 116 24.97 -15.25 7.06
C ALA A 116 25.92 -14.91 8.24
N GLY A 117 25.80 -15.61 9.37
CA GLY A 117 26.68 -15.47 10.51
C GLY A 117 26.32 -14.36 11.50
N THR A 118 27.00 -14.40 12.65
CA THR A 118 26.71 -13.58 13.84
C THR A 118 26.80 -12.07 13.58
N ASP A 119 27.74 -11.62 12.74
CA ASP A 119 27.91 -10.19 12.44
C ASP A 119 26.69 -9.61 11.72
N ASN A 120 26.13 -10.38 10.77
CA ASN A 120 24.91 -9.99 10.05
C ASN A 120 23.66 -10.08 10.93
N ALA A 121 23.60 -11.03 11.87
CA ALA A 121 22.54 -11.10 12.88
C ALA A 121 22.57 -9.88 13.82
N ALA A 122 23.74 -9.46 14.26
CA ALA A 122 23.91 -8.20 15.03
C ALA A 122 23.57 -6.98 14.15
N GLY A 123 23.87 -7.04 12.85
CA GLY A 123 23.45 -6.05 11.85
C GLY A 123 21.93 -5.93 11.76
N PHE A 124 21.22 -7.06 11.76
CA PHE A 124 19.75 -7.09 11.75
C PHE A 124 19.15 -6.45 13.01
N GLU A 125 19.70 -6.69 14.20
CA GLU A 125 19.22 -6.06 15.43
C GLU A 125 19.32 -4.52 15.36
N ARG A 126 20.45 -4.00 14.85
CA ARG A 126 20.63 -2.55 14.62
C ARG A 126 19.65 -2.02 13.57
N PHE A 127 19.47 -2.74 12.46
CA PHE A 127 18.52 -2.40 11.42
C PHE A 127 17.09 -2.38 11.94
N TYR A 128 16.65 -3.44 12.63
CA TYR A 128 15.32 -3.55 13.23
C TYR A 128 15.03 -2.39 14.19
N SER A 129 15.97 -2.10 15.11
CA SER A 129 15.85 -0.99 16.05
C SER A 129 15.79 0.37 15.34
N GLN A 130 16.55 0.56 14.26
CA GLN A 130 16.55 1.80 13.50
C GLN A 130 15.26 1.95 12.70
N SER A 131 14.77 0.90 12.04
CA SER A 131 13.52 0.91 11.29
C SER A 131 12.30 1.19 12.19
N ALA A 132 12.27 0.58 13.40
CA ALA A 132 11.25 0.84 14.41
C ALA A 132 11.24 2.32 14.84
N ARG A 133 12.42 2.89 15.10
CA ARG A 133 12.55 4.30 15.49
C ARG A 133 12.09 5.24 14.40
N ILE A 134 12.43 4.95 13.14
CA ILE A 134 11.97 5.75 12.00
C ILE A 134 10.46 5.61 11.84
N HIS A 135 9.91 4.39 11.95
CA HIS A 135 8.47 4.14 11.89
C HIS A 135 7.74 4.94 12.97
N GLN A 136 8.15 4.83 14.24
CA GLN A 136 7.54 5.59 15.34
C GLN A 136 7.57 7.12 15.10
N THR A 137 8.66 7.64 14.52
CA THR A 137 8.80 9.08 14.26
C THR A 137 7.93 9.55 13.09
N LEU A 138 7.77 8.73 12.05
CA LEU A 138 7.17 9.13 10.80
C LEU A 138 5.74 8.63 10.59
N SER A 139 5.28 7.59 11.32
CA SER A 139 3.94 7.02 11.14
C SER A 139 2.85 8.06 11.37
N GLU A 140 2.87 8.77 12.47
CA GLU A 140 1.88 9.80 12.80
C GLU A 140 1.92 11.01 11.86
N THR A 141 3.07 11.25 11.21
CA THR A 141 3.28 12.43 10.38
C THR A 141 3.03 12.16 8.89
N PHE A 142 3.33 10.95 8.41
CA PHE A 142 3.25 10.60 6.99
C PHE A 142 2.20 9.55 6.66
N MET A 143 1.90 8.63 7.59
CA MET A 143 1.01 7.51 7.31
C MET A 143 -0.44 7.80 7.74
N THR A 144 -0.63 8.49 8.87
CA THR A 144 -1.95 8.77 9.46
C THR A 144 -2.38 10.24 9.35
N ALA A 145 -1.52 11.13 8.85
CA ALA A 145 -1.83 12.54 8.69
C ALA A 145 -2.02 12.94 7.23
N SER A 146 -2.81 14.00 7.00
CA SER A 146 -2.87 14.68 5.71
C SER A 146 -1.47 15.18 5.33
N LYS A 147 -1.13 15.13 4.02
CA LYS A 147 0.18 15.55 3.49
C LYS A 147 0.56 16.93 4.03
N PRO A 148 1.52 17.04 4.94
CA PRO A 148 1.94 18.33 5.47
C PRO A 148 2.85 19.05 4.48
N ASP A 149 2.79 20.39 4.48
CA ASP A 149 3.86 21.17 3.88
C ASP A 149 5.17 21.01 4.70
N PRO A 150 6.34 21.30 4.12
CA PRO A 150 7.63 21.10 4.78
C PRO A 150 7.78 21.81 6.14
N VAL A 151 7.15 22.97 6.30
CA VAL A 151 7.22 23.77 7.55
C VAL A 151 6.38 23.12 8.65
N THR A 152 5.15 22.72 8.29
CA THR A 152 4.26 21.98 9.20
C THR A 152 4.87 20.64 9.60
N LEU A 153 5.55 19.96 8.67
CA LEU A 153 6.26 18.70 8.93
C LEU A 153 7.36 18.90 9.99
N VAL A 154 8.25 19.85 9.77
CA VAL A 154 9.32 20.20 10.74
C VAL A 154 8.71 20.59 12.09
N GLY A 155 7.67 21.42 12.08
CA GLY A 155 6.98 21.84 13.31
C GLY A 155 6.34 20.68 14.09
N ARG A 156 5.74 19.69 13.41
CA ARG A 156 5.18 18.49 14.05
C ARG A 156 6.27 17.61 14.65
N VAL A 157 7.32 17.31 13.89
CA VAL A 157 8.45 16.51 14.38
C VAL A 157 9.12 17.16 15.58
N LEU A 158 9.28 18.48 15.58
CA LEU A 158 9.85 19.23 16.71
C LEU A 158 8.96 19.25 17.97
N ARG A 159 7.63 19.23 17.79
CA ARG A 159 6.67 19.23 18.92
C ARG A 159 6.47 17.87 19.54
N GLN A 160 6.50 16.81 18.75
CA GLN A 160 6.18 15.44 19.18
C GLN A 160 7.40 14.63 19.56
N HIS A 161 8.58 14.96 19.02
CA HIS A 161 9.79 14.16 19.20
C HIS A 161 11.00 15.04 19.56
N HIS A 162 11.96 14.43 20.23
CA HIS A 162 13.24 15.07 20.57
C HIS A 162 13.98 15.51 19.30
N PRO A 163 14.78 16.61 19.34
CA PRO A 163 15.57 17.09 18.18
C PRO A 163 16.45 16.02 17.50
N SER A 164 16.85 14.97 18.26
CA SER A 164 17.54 13.80 17.71
C SER A 164 16.71 12.99 16.69
N SER A 165 15.38 13.09 16.71
CA SER A 165 14.50 12.41 15.76
C SER A 165 14.58 13.02 14.36
N LEU A 166 14.89 14.34 14.25
CA LEU A 166 15.18 15.00 12.97
C LEU A 166 16.47 14.45 12.33
N MET A 167 17.42 13.99 13.14
CA MET A 167 18.63 13.35 12.61
C MET A 167 18.35 11.95 12.06
N ALA A 168 17.35 11.24 12.58
CA ALA A 168 16.89 9.96 12.03
C ALA A 168 16.15 10.14 10.69
N ALA A 169 15.51 11.29 10.49
CA ALA A 169 14.82 11.67 9.27
C ALA A 169 15.69 12.42 8.25
N ARG A 170 17.01 12.56 8.50
CA ARG A 170 17.93 13.20 7.53
C ARG A 170 17.79 12.53 6.16
N PRO A 171 17.83 13.32 5.07
CA PRO A 171 18.07 12.79 3.73
C PRO A 171 19.47 12.17 3.73
N ALA A 172 19.53 10.93 4.17
CA ALA A 172 20.69 10.09 4.30
C ALA A 172 21.03 9.51 2.92
N PRO A 173 22.14 8.76 2.78
CA PRO A 173 22.41 8.00 1.56
C PRO A 173 21.17 7.22 1.13
N ASN A 174 21.10 6.85 -0.16
CA ASN A 174 20.02 5.98 -0.64
C ASN A 174 19.95 4.69 0.20
N LEU A 175 18.81 4.02 0.15
CA LEU A 175 18.54 2.83 0.95
C LEU A 175 19.62 1.75 0.75
N TRP A 176 20.02 1.48 -0.50
CA TRP A 176 21.05 0.49 -0.83
C TRP A 176 22.38 0.75 -0.11
N ARG A 177 22.85 2.01 -0.12
CA ARG A 177 24.09 2.40 0.55
C ARG A 177 23.96 2.32 2.09
N ALA A 178 22.80 2.73 2.63
CA ALA A 178 22.57 2.66 4.06
C ALA A 178 22.56 1.22 4.58
N LEU A 179 21.97 0.29 3.82
CA LEU A 179 21.92 -1.14 4.17
C LEU A 179 23.32 -1.77 4.25
N GLY A 180 24.30 -1.28 3.49
CA GLY A 180 25.70 -1.71 3.59
C GLY A 180 26.36 -1.40 4.95
N GLY A 181 25.78 -0.49 5.76
CA GLY A 181 26.21 -0.24 7.15
C GLY A 181 25.66 -1.25 8.16
N PHE A 182 24.65 -2.03 7.78
CA PHE A 182 24.05 -3.06 8.62
C PHE A 182 24.51 -4.47 8.22
N PHE A 183 24.62 -4.73 6.92
CA PHE A 183 24.84 -6.07 6.37
C PHE A 183 26.08 -6.10 5.48
N SER A 184 26.99 -7.03 5.77
CA SER A 184 28.13 -7.35 4.91
C SER A 184 27.74 -8.36 3.81
N ASP A 185 26.76 -9.23 4.08
CA ASP A 185 26.22 -10.16 3.07
C ASP A 185 25.30 -9.42 2.11
N GLU A 186 25.60 -9.49 0.81
CA GLU A 186 24.88 -8.78 -0.23
C GLU A 186 23.45 -9.30 -0.40
N ARG A 187 23.20 -10.58 -0.14
CA ARG A 187 21.86 -11.19 -0.18
C ARG A 187 20.92 -10.55 0.83
N LEU A 188 21.42 -10.24 2.04
CA LEU A 188 20.65 -9.51 3.05
C LEU A 188 20.41 -8.06 2.63
N ARG A 189 21.37 -7.42 1.97
CA ARG A 189 21.17 -6.08 1.42
C ARG A 189 20.07 -6.08 0.35
N GLN A 190 20.06 -7.07 -0.56
CA GLN A 190 18.97 -7.27 -1.54
C GLN A 190 17.63 -7.45 -0.85
N LEU A 191 17.58 -8.37 0.12
CA LEU A 191 16.36 -8.68 0.86
C LEU A 191 15.72 -7.41 1.46
N PHE A 192 16.50 -6.61 2.19
CA PHE A 192 15.96 -5.41 2.84
C PHE A 192 15.84 -4.22 1.87
N ALA A 193 16.55 -4.21 0.74
CA ALA A 193 16.39 -3.21 -0.30
C ALA A 193 15.08 -3.36 -1.08
N ARG A 194 14.52 -4.60 -1.21
CA ARG A 194 13.25 -4.85 -1.90
C ARG A 194 12.09 -4.01 -1.37
N TYR A 195 12.14 -3.58 -0.10
CA TYR A 195 11.08 -2.76 0.47
C TYR A 195 10.90 -1.40 -0.21
N ALA A 196 11.89 -0.91 -0.98
CA ALA A 196 11.72 0.24 -1.85
C ALA A 196 10.68 0.01 -2.95
N THR A 197 10.54 -1.22 -3.44
CA THR A 197 9.57 -1.55 -4.50
C THR A 197 8.12 -1.46 -4.01
N TYR A 198 7.86 -1.54 -2.71
CA TYR A 198 6.51 -1.38 -2.13
C TYR A 198 5.94 0.03 -2.33
N VAL A 199 6.80 1.02 -2.47
CA VAL A 199 6.43 2.39 -2.86
C VAL A 199 6.71 2.69 -4.34
N GLY A 200 6.96 1.65 -5.13
CA GLY A 200 7.22 1.77 -6.58
C GLY A 200 8.52 2.47 -6.90
N SER A 201 9.56 2.34 -6.06
CA SER A 201 10.83 3.04 -6.24
C SER A 201 12.03 2.07 -6.24
N SER A 202 13.13 2.51 -6.85
CA SER A 202 14.41 1.79 -6.80
C SER A 202 15.13 2.06 -5.47
N PRO A 203 15.73 1.06 -4.82
CA PRO A 203 16.54 1.26 -3.61
C PRO A 203 17.79 2.12 -3.85
N LEU A 204 18.22 2.25 -5.12
CA LEU A 204 19.37 3.06 -5.52
C LEU A 204 19.07 4.57 -5.49
N SER A 205 17.79 4.96 -5.60
CA SER A 205 17.31 6.35 -5.55
C SER A 205 16.47 6.69 -4.33
N THR A 206 15.95 5.68 -3.63
CA THR A 206 15.05 5.81 -2.49
C THR A 206 15.80 6.26 -1.22
N PRO A 207 15.26 7.20 -0.44
CA PRO A 207 15.85 7.58 0.85
C PRO A 207 15.88 6.41 1.85
N ALA A 208 16.93 6.33 2.65
CA ALA A 208 17.11 5.29 3.67
C ALA A 208 15.98 5.26 4.73
N THR A 209 15.22 6.35 4.90
CA THR A 209 14.04 6.38 5.78
C THR A 209 12.97 5.35 5.41
N LEU A 210 12.94 4.87 4.15
CA LEU A 210 11.99 3.83 3.73
C LEU A 210 12.29 2.44 4.30
N MET A 211 13.39 2.25 5.08
CA MET A 211 13.54 1.05 5.90
C MET A 211 12.40 0.87 6.93
N LEU A 212 11.61 1.92 7.22
CA LEU A 212 10.39 1.80 8.03
C LEU A 212 9.39 0.78 7.46
N ILE A 213 9.35 0.56 6.14
CA ILE A 213 8.43 -0.40 5.51
C ILE A 213 8.79 -1.83 5.92
N ALA A 214 10.08 -2.13 6.08
CA ALA A 214 10.49 -3.42 6.63
C ALA A 214 9.95 -3.62 8.06
N HIS A 215 9.91 -2.56 8.87
CA HIS A 215 9.33 -2.64 10.22
C HIS A 215 7.84 -2.95 10.18
N VAL A 216 7.08 -2.30 9.29
CA VAL A 216 5.64 -2.57 9.10
C VAL A 216 5.37 -4.04 8.79
N GLU A 217 6.19 -4.66 7.94
CA GLU A 217 6.05 -6.07 7.60
C GLU A 217 6.49 -6.98 8.76
N LEU A 218 7.57 -6.61 9.46
CA LEU A 218 8.08 -7.33 10.64
C LEU A 218 7.15 -7.25 11.87
N GLU A 219 6.21 -6.30 11.91
CA GLU A 219 5.15 -6.26 12.93
C GLU A 219 4.05 -7.31 12.71
N GLY A 220 4.05 -7.97 11.58
CA GLY A 220 3.16 -9.07 11.25
C GLY A 220 2.52 -8.93 9.88
N VAL A 221 2.21 -10.08 9.35
CA VAL A 221 1.54 -10.27 8.05
C VAL A 221 0.36 -11.21 8.26
N TRP A 222 -0.80 -10.85 7.75
CA TRP A 222 -2.01 -11.66 7.86
C TRP A 222 -2.49 -12.11 6.49
N LEU A 223 -3.02 -13.31 6.44
CA LEU A 223 -3.75 -13.86 5.32
C LEU A 223 -5.23 -13.60 5.55
N VAL A 224 -5.93 -13.16 4.52
CA VAL A 224 -7.39 -13.05 4.55
C VAL A 224 -7.95 -14.38 4.05
N ASP A 225 -8.71 -15.08 4.88
CA ASP A 225 -9.35 -16.33 4.46
C ASP A 225 -10.28 -16.07 3.28
N GLY A 226 -10.10 -16.86 2.22
CA GLY A 226 -10.77 -16.68 0.94
C GLY A 226 -10.17 -15.61 0.02
N GLY A 227 -9.01 -15.00 0.37
CA GLY A 227 -8.26 -14.05 -0.46
C GLY A 227 -8.49 -12.56 -0.14
N MET A 228 -7.58 -11.72 -0.61
CA MET A 228 -7.56 -10.28 -0.28
C MET A 228 -8.78 -9.50 -0.81
N HIS A 229 -9.45 -9.97 -1.85
CA HIS A 229 -10.69 -9.35 -2.37
C HIS A 229 -11.82 -9.33 -1.33
N ARG A 230 -11.81 -10.26 -0.36
CA ARG A 230 -12.78 -10.31 0.74
C ARG A 230 -12.73 -9.06 1.63
N LEU A 231 -11.54 -8.47 1.79
CA LEU A 231 -11.40 -7.20 2.50
C LEU A 231 -12.17 -6.08 1.79
N ALA A 232 -12.01 -5.98 0.47
CA ALA A 232 -12.74 -4.98 -0.31
C ALA A 232 -14.25 -5.22 -0.29
N ALA A 233 -14.69 -6.49 -0.34
CA ALA A 233 -16.10 -6.84 -0.21
C ALA A 233 -16.66 -6.44 1.16
N ALA A 234 -15.96 -6.76 2.26
CA ALA A 234 -16.37 -6.37 3.61
C ALA A 234 -16.46 -4.83 3.79
N MET A 235 -15.52 -4.09 3.18
CA MET A 235 -15.57 -2.61 3.19
C MET A 235 -16.77 -2.09 2.37
N ALA A 236 -17.08 -2.71 1.23
CA ALA A 236 -18.23 -2.32 0.41
C ALA A 236 -19.56 -2.62 1.12
N ASP A 237 -19.65 -3.76 1.81
CA ASP A 237 -20.83 -4.12 2.61
C ASP A 237 -21.04 -3.15 3.77
N LEU A 238 -19.97 -2.81 4.50
CA LEU A 238 -20.02 -1.75 5.52
C LEU A 238 -20.47 -0.42 4.92
N GLY A 239 -19.96 -0.08 3.74
CA GLY A 239 -20.39 1.13 3.03
C GLY A 239 -21.90 1.15 2.72
N ARG A 240 -22.47 0.03 2.27
CA ARG A 240 -23.92 -0.10 2.02
C ARG A 240 -24.74 0.06 3.30
N GLU A 241 -24.28 -0.51 4.41
CA GLU A 241 -24.91 -0.36 5.73
C GLU A 241 -24.93 1.11 6.19
N LEU A 242 -23.92 1.89 5.81
CA LEU A 242 -23.85 3.34 6.07
C LEU A 242 -24.62 4.19 5.05
N GLY A 243 -25.34 3.56 4.11
CA GLY A 243 -26.14 4.25 3.10
C GLY A 243 -25.36 4.76 1.89
N ILE A 244 -24.16 4.24 1.63
CA ILE A 244 -23.38 4.56 0.42
C ILE A 244 -24.07 3.90 -0.79
N ASP A 245 -24.34 4.69 -1.82
CA ASP A 245 -24.92 4.24 -3.08
C ASP A 245 -23.77 3.80 -4.03
N LEU A 246 -23.50 2.48 -4.07
CA LEU A 246 -22.44 1.88 -4.86
C LEU A 246 -22.96 1.41 -6.22
N HIS A 247 -22.43 2.01 -7.28
CA HIS A 247 -22.70 1.63 -8.67
C HIS A 247 -21.47 0.96 -9.30
N LEU A 248 -21.61 -0.30 -9.61
CA LEU A 248 -20.63 -1.07 -10.38
C LEU A 248 -20.91 -0.94 -11.89
N ASN A 249 -19.95 -1.32 -12.73
CA ASN A 249 -20.03 -1.20 -14.21
C ASN A 249 -20.37 0.25 -14.64
N THR A 250 -19.96 1.24 -13.86
CA THR A 250 -20.30 2.65 -14.10
C THR A 250 -19.02 3.44 -14.33
N HIS A 251 -18.76 3.75 -15.61
CA HIS A 251 -17.58 4.47 -16.04
C HIS A 251 -17.80 5.98 -16.01
N VAL A 252 -16.96 6.70 -15.30
CA VAL A 252 -16.91 8.17 -15.31
C VAL A 252 -15.98 8.63 -16.43
N SER A 253 -16.52 9.35 -17.40
CA SER A 253 -15.80 9.90 -18.55
C SER A 253 -15.26 11.30 -18.32
N GLU A 254 -15.90 12.08 -17.42
CA GLU A 254 -15.52 13.47 -17.17
C GLU A 254 -15.83 13.91 -15.73
N VAL A 255 -14.96 14.70 -15.15
CA VAL A 255 -15.25 15.50 -13.95
C VAL A 255 -15.74 16.89 -14.41
N LEU A 256 -16.97 17.21 -14.09
CA LEU A 256 -17.58 18.48 -14.43
C LEU A 256 -17.01 19.59 -13.53
N VAL A 257 -16.52 20.65 -14.17
CA VAL A 257 -15.92 21.81 -13.48
C VAL A 257 -16.66 23.08 -13.86
N LYS A 258 -17.03 23.86 -12.85
CA LYS A 258 -17.65 25.18 -13.02
C LYS A 258 -16.96 26.18 -12.11
N GLY A 259 -16.48 27.30 -12.69
CA GLY A 259 -15.78 28.33 -11.92
C GLY A 259 -14.52 27.81 -11.20
N GLY A 260 -13.81 26.82 -11.78
CA GLY A 260 -12.61 26.22 -11.20
C GLY A 260 -12.86 25.22 -10.06
N LYS A 261 -14.11 24.82 -9.82
CA LYS A 261 -14.50 23.85 -8.80
C LYS A 261 -15.21 22.67 -9.45
N ALA A 262 -14.90 21.47 -9.00
CA ALA A 262 -15.65 20.27 -9.38
C ALA A 262 -17.09 20.42 -8.87
N CYS A 263 -18.07 20.11 -9.72
CA CYS A 263 -19.49 20.24 -9.43
C CYS A 263 -20.29 19.00 -9.80
N GLY A 264 -19.63 17.91 -10.14
CA GLY A 264 -20.24 16.62 -10.51
C GLY A 264 -19.37 15.84 -11.46
N VAL A 265 -19.95 14.81 -12.03
CA VAL A 265 -19.33 13.93 -13.03
C VAL A 265 -20.25 13.68 -14.20
N ARG A 266 -19.69 13.31 -15.34
CA ARG A 266 -20.39 12.75 -16.50
C ARG A 266 -20.02 11.28 -16.66
N LEU A 267 -21.00 10.45 -16.83
CA LEU A 267 -20.84 9.03 -17.13
C LEU A 267 -20.60 8.81 -18.62
N GLU A 268 -20.15 7.63 -18.99
CA GLU A 268 -19.89 7.24 -20.39
C GLU A 268 -21.18 7.26 -21.26
N ASP A 269 -22.35 7.00 -20.66
CA ASP A 269 -23.66 7.07 -21.34
C ASP A 269 -24.17 8.52 -21.53
N GLY A 270 -23.41 9.52 -21.09
CA GLY A 270 -23.76 10.93 -21.16
C GLY A 270 -24.53 11.48 -19.95
N THR A 271 -24.95 10.62 -19.02
CA THR A 271 -25.64 11.03 -17.78
C THR A 271 -24.73 11.92 -16.94
N SER A 272 -25.28 13.03 -16.45
CA SER A 272 -24.55 13.95 -15.55
C SER A 272 -25.11 13.84 -14.14
N LEU A 273 -24.21 13.61 -13.17
CA LEU A 273 -24.51 13.51 -11.75
C LEU A 273 -23.90 14.72 -11.03
N PRO A 274 -24.72 15.62 -10.42
CA PRO A 274 -24.21 16.75 -9.67
C PRO A 274 -23.67 16.31 -8.31
N ALA A 275 -22.66 17.01 -7.81
CA ALA A 275 -22.10 16.80 -6.48
C ALA A 275 -21.45 18.07 -5.92
N ASP A 276 -21.43 18.20 -4.59
CA ASP A 276 -20.71 19.26 -3.87
C ASP A 276 -19.21 18.95 -3.76
N VAL A 277 -18.85 17.66 -3.77
CA VAL A 277 -17.48 17.17 -3.66
C VAL A 277 -17.27 15.99 -4.62
N VAL A 278 -16.15 15.97 -5.32
CA VAL A 278 -15.72 14.83 -6.15
C VAL A 278 -14.36 14.36 -5.64
N VAL A 279 -14.29 13.07 -5.25
CA VAL A 279 -13.06 12.41 -4.84
C VAL A 279 -12.65 11.44 -5.94
N PHE A 280 -11.44 11.58 -6.46
CA PHE A 280 -10.89 10.68 -7.47
C PHE A 280 -9.89 9.71 -6.83
N ASN A 281 -10.23 8.42 -6.78
CA ASN A 281 -9.38 7.35 -6.29
C ASN A 281 -8.80 6.49 -7.43
N GLY A 282 -8.33 7.15 -8.47
CA GLY A 282 -7.61 6.52 -9.58
C GLY A 282 -6.17 7.02 -9.68
N ASP A 283 -5.46 6.56 -10.70
CA ASP A 283 -4.12 7.08 -11.00
C ASP A 283 -4.22 8.58 -11.39
N THR A 284 -3.50 9.42 -10.65
CA THR A 284 -3.45 10.86 -10.90
C THR A 284 -2.98 11.22 -12.32
N ASN A 285 -2.25 10.32 -12.99
CA ASN A 285 -1.88 10.50 -14.37
C ASN A 285 -3.10 10.49 -15.32
N ALA A 286 -4.18 9.80 -14.98
CA ALA A 286 -5.42 9.86 -15.76
C ALA A 286 -6.02 11.28 -15.76
N LEU A 287 -5.95 11.99 -14.63
CA LEU A 287 -6.29 13.43 -14.58
C LEU A 287 -5.30 14.27 -15.40
N ALA A 288 -4.00 14.06 -15.20
CA ALA A 288 -2.95 14.85 -15.87
C ALA A 288 -2.98 14.72 -17.41
N THR A 289 -3.45 13.59 -17.93
CA THR A 289 -3.56 13.31 -19.38
C THR A 289 -4.94 13.58 -19.97
N GLY A 290 -5.87 14.16 -19.18
CA GLY A 290 -7.19 14.59 -19.66
C GLY A 290 -8.21 13.46 -19.83
N GLN A 291 -7.95 12.26 -19.30
CA GLN A 291 -8.90 11.13 -19.39
C GLN A 291 -10.22 11.40 -18.64
N LEU A 292 -10.24 12.42 -17.78
CA LEU A 292 -11.43 12.86 -17.04
C LEU A 292 -11.82 14.31 -17.38
N GLY A 293 -11.52 14.73 -18.60
CA GLY A 293 -11.84 16.05 -19.13
C GLY A 293 -10.72 17.09 -18.95
N ASN A 294 -10.65 18.05 -19.88
CA ASN A 294 -9.58 19.05 -19.94
C ASN A 294 -9.54 19.99 -18.73
N GLU A 295 -10.69 20.33 -18.17
CA GLU A 295 -10.75 21.21 -16.99
C GLU A 295 -10.17 20.53 -15.74
N ALA A 296 -10.37 19.21 -15.59
CA ALA A 296 -9.84 18.43 -14.49
C ALA A 296 -8.32 18.28 -14.52
N MET A 297 -7.68 18.41 -15.69
CA MET A 297 -6.21 18.41 -15.82
C MET A 297 -5.52 19.44 -14.94
N ARG A 298 -6.19 20.58 -14.69
CA ARG A 298 -5.64 21.66 -13.86
C ARG A 298 -5.43 21.28 -12.39
N ALA A 299 -6.07 20.20 -11.94
CA ALA A 299 -5.97 19.75 -10.55
C ALA A 299 -4.61 19.10 -10.22
N VAL A 300 -3.87 18.62 -11.22
CA VAL A 300 -2.60 17.91 -11.04
C VAL A 300 -1.55 18.36 -12.05
N LYS A 301 -0.30 18.33 -11.62
CA LYS A 301 0.83 18.56 -12.54
C LYS A 301 1.21 17.25 -13.21
N PRO A 302 1.39 17.23 -14.55
CA PRO A 302 1.88 16.04 -15.23
C PRO A 302 3.28 15.68 -14.71
N ARG A 303 3.56 14.37 -14.64
CA ARG A 303 4.87 13.84 -14.29
C ARG A 303 5.47 13.12 -15.48
N SER A 304 6.78 13.25 -15.66
CA SER A 304 7.49 12.47 -16.67
C SER A 304 7.49 10.97 -16.32
N VAL A 305 7.82 10.12 -17.28
CA VAL A 305 7.85 8.65 -17.05
C VAL A 305 8.85 8.30 -15.94
N GLU A 306 9.99 8.97 -15.90
CA GLU A 306 11.05 8.76 -14.91
C GLU A 306 10.64 9.14 -13.48
N GLN A 307 9.59 9.97 -13.35
CA GLN A 307 9.04 10.39 -12.06
C GLN A 307 7.88 9.51 -11.59
N ARG A 308 7.50 8.49 -12.37
CA ARG A 308 6.46 7.54 -11.99
C ARG A 308 7.06 6.39 -11.19
N GLY A 309 6.21 5.77 -10.38
CA GLY A 309 6.59 4.54 -9.68
C GLY A 309 6.69 3.35 -10.62
N LEU A 310 7.39 2.33 -10.16
CA LEU A 310 7.46 1.03 -10.82
C LEU A 310 6.07 0.41 -10.96
N SER A 311 5.86 -0.35 -12.02
CA SER A 311 4.69 -1.20 -12.21
C SER A 311 5.05 -2.65 -12.00
N ALA A 312 4.07 -3.49 -11.66
CA ALA A 312 4.23 -4.92 -11.57
C ALA A 312 3.43 -5.62 -12.67
N LEU A 313 4.02 -6.66 -13.24
CA LEU A 313 3.33 -7.63 -14.08
C LEU A 313 2.95 -8.83 -13.22
N THR A 314 1.65 -9.08 -13.06
CA THR A 314 1.15 -10.19 -12.25
C THR A 314 0.75 -11.36 -13.14
N TRP A 315 1.27 -12.55 -12.81
CA TRP A 315 0.94 -13.80 -13.45
C TRP A 315 0.13 -14.67 -12.48
N CYS A 316 -1.09 -15.03 -12.85
CA CYS A 316 -1.91 -15.96 -12.10
C CYS A 316 -1.72 -17.37 -12.69
N ILE A 317 -1.07 -18.24 -11.95
CA ILE A 317 -0.63 -19.55 -12.44
C ILE A 317 -1.18 -20.65 -11.52
N LYS A 318 -1.74 -21.70 -12.11
CA LYS A 318 -2.04 -22.97 -11.42
C LYS A 318 -1.08 -24.02 -11.93
N GLY A 319 -0.43 -24.74 -11.02
CA GLY A 319 0.54 -25.76 -11.36
C GLY A 319 0.97 -26.57 -10.14
N SER A 320 1.79 -27.59 -10.39
CA SER A 320 2.51 -28.32 -9.35
C SER A 320 3.94 -27.80 -9.27
N SER A 321 4.46 -27.65 -8.05
CA SER A 321 5.86 -27.29 -7.82
C SER A 321 6.68 -28.53 -7.45
N SER A 322 7.94 -28.56 -7.86
CA SER A 322 8.91 -29.58 -7.48
C SER A 322 10.30 -28.95 -7.28
N GLY A 323 11.12 -29.56 -6.44
CA GLY A 323 12.50 -29.12 -6.19
C GLY A 323 12.67 -27.96 -5.22
N PHE A 324 11.65 -27.15 -4.99
CA PHE A 324 11.65 -26.06 -4.00
C PHE A 324 10.38 -26.12 -3.14
N SER A 325 10.55 -26.04 -1.82
CA SER A 325 9.42 -25.99 -0.89
C SER A 325 8.87 -24.57 -0.82
N LEU A 326 7.80 -24.30 -1.55
CA LEU A 326 7.12 -23.00 -1.50
C LEU A 326 6.40 -22.82 -0.16
N ASP A 327 6.42 -21.57 0.32
CA ASP A 327 5.54 -21.06 1.37
C ASP A 327 4.45 -20.17 0.74
N HIS A 328 3.60 -19.53 1.54
CA HIS A 328 2.57 -18.64 1.00
C HIS A 328 3.19 -17.46 0.25
N HIS A 329 4.22 -16.83 0.81
CA HIS A 329 4.94 -15.71 0.20
C HIS A 329 6.40 -16.08 -0.05
N ASN A 330 6.80 -16.12 -1.32
CA ASN A 330 8.17 -16.42 -1.72
C ASN A 330 8.73 -15.27 -2.55
N VAL A 331 10.01 -14.98 -2.33
CA VAL A 331 10.75 -13.95 -3.07
C VAL A 331 12.01 -14.58 -3.66
N PHE A 332 12.15 -14.54 -4.96
CA PHE A 332 13.31 -15.05 -5.66
C PHE A 332 14.15 -13.89 -6.19
N PHE A 333 15.43 -13.89 -5.87
CA PHE A 333 16.36 -12.86 -6.26
C PHE A 333 17.35 -13.35 -7.33
N GLU A 334 17.62 -12.48 -8.31
CA GLU A 334 18.73 -12.66 -9.21
C GLU A 334 20.06 -12.24 -8.58
N ALA A 335 21.19 -12.68 -9.20
CA ALA A 335 22.54 -12.38 -8.71
C ALA A 335 22.89 -10.90 -8.86
N ASP A 336 22.50 -10.27 -9.97
CA ASP A 336 22.73 -8.85 -10.24
C ASP A 336 21.51 -8.00 -9.94
N TYR A 337 21.29 -7.72 -8.67
CA TYR A 337 20.13 -6.93 -8.22
C TYR A 337 20.09 -5.49 -8.76
N PRO A 338 21.20 -4.74 -8.88
CA PRO A 338 21.16 -3.42 -9.50
C PRO A 338 20.62 -3.41 -10.93
N SER A 339 20.84 -4.48 -11.71
CA SER A 339 20.35 -4.56 -13.09
C SER A 339 18.81 -4.60 -13.19
N GLU A 340 18.11 -5.02 -12.13
CA GLU A 340 16.65 -5.01 -12.09
C GLU A 340 16.05 -3.60 -12.14
N PHE A 341 16.87 -2.55 -11.92
CA PHE A 341 16.42 -1.16 -11.84
C PHE A 341 17.01 -0.25 -12.95
N ASN A 342 17.73 -0.83 -13.92
CA ASN A 342 18.36 -0.10 -15.03
C ASN A 342 17.56 -0.19 -16.34
#